data_51ff8686e129755e66687aebf288d372
#
_entry.id   51ff8686e129755e66687aebf288d372
#
_cell.length_a   1.000
_cell.length_b   1.000
_cell.length_c   1.000
_cell.angle_alpha   90.00
_cell.angle_beta   90.00
_cell.angle_gamma   90.00
#
_symmetry.space_group_name_H-M   'P 1'
#
loop_
_entity.id
_entity.type
_entity.pdbx_description
1 polymer ?
#
loop_
_entity_poly.entity_id
_entity_poly.type
_entity_poly.pdbx_seq_one_letter_code
_entity_poly.pdbx_strand_id
1 'polypeptide(L)'
;MEFYHFILYGMLAVVKFIITPFTIYATGKDSIQFGEVVLTTGTGAAVGVLLFYYGGTYLFKWTSHFKSKKKKPVFTKGRRRIVFIKNKFGLIGFIAISAIISVPITSLLAAKFFKHNRYTPLWLICGFMIWSLILSSAAYYIKWF
;
A
#
# COMPACT_ATOMS: atom_id res chain seq x y z
N MET A 1 7.58 16.74 -15.17
CA MET A 1 8.46 15.59 -14.75
C MET A 1 8.74 14.73 -15.97
N GLU A 2 9.98 14.28 -16.20
CA GLU A 2 10.27 13.40 -17.32
C GLU A 2 9.67 12.01 -17.11
N PHE A 3 9.23 11.34 -18.18
CA PHE A 3 8.56 10.04 -18.14
C PHE A 3 9.35 8.97 -17.39
N TYR A 4 10.68 8.99 -17.51
CA TYR A 4 11.57 8.09 -16.80
C TYR A 4 11.48 8.25 -15.27
N HIS A 5 11.49 9.49 -14.79
CA HIS A 5 11.35 9.80 -13.37
C HIS A 5 9.98 9.38 -12.81
N PHE A 6 8.92 9.53 -13.62
CA PHE A 6 7.58 9.09 -13.24
C PHE A 6 7.53 7.58 -12.98
N ILE A 7 8.15 6.78 -13.86
CA ILE A 7 8.21 5.32 -13.70
C ILE A 7 9.06 4.96 -12.48
N LEU A 8 10.24 5.57 -12.32
CA LEU A 8 11.16 5.27 -11.23
C LEU A 8 10.55 5.59 -9.86
N TYR A 9 9.94 6.74 -9.70
CA TYR A 9 9.25 7.13 -8.47
C TYR A 9 7.96 6.31 -8.25
N GLY A 10 7.25 5.95 -9.31
CA GLY A 10 6.12 5.03 -9.23
C GLY A 10 6.53 3.66 -8.69
N MET A 11 7.64 3.09 -9.17
CA MET A 11 8.19 1.84 -8.64
C MET A 11 8.64 1.98 -7.18
N LEU A 12 9.23 3.11 -6.81
CA LEU A 12 9.62 3.39 -5.45
C LEU A 12 8.40 3.51 -4.52
N ALA A 13 7.29 4.08 -5.01
CA ALA A 13 6.02 4.15 -4.29
C ALA A 13 5.41 2.77 -4.01
N VAL A 14 5.62 1.81 -4.89
CA VAL A 14 5.20 0.42 -4.65
C VAL A 14 5.89 -0.16 -3.42
N VAL A 15 7.18 0.11 -3.23
CA VAL A 15 8.00 -0.51 -2.16
C VAL A 15 7.96 0.32 -0.88
N LYS A 16 8.17 1.64 -0.98
CA LYS A 16 8.28 2.56 0.17
C LYS A 16 7.35 3.77 -0.01
N PHE A 17 6.07 3.54 0.09
CA PHE A 17 5.03 4.53 -0.14
C PHE A 17 5.22 5.84 0.64
N ILE A 18 5.54 5.76 1.95
CA ILE A 18 5.70 6.94 2.81
C ILE A 18 6.86 7.82 2.36
N ILE A 19 7.99 7.21 1.93
CA ILE A 19 9.22 7.94 1.64
C ILE A 19 9.15 8.60 0.25
N THR A 20 8.33 8.08 -0.65
CA THR A 20 8.29 8.54 -2.05
C THR A 20 8.01 10.04 -2.21
N PRO A 21 6.98 10.66 -1.58
CA PRO A 21 6.75 12.10 -1.72
C PRO A 21 7.94 12.93 -1.24
N PHE A 22 8.58 12.52 -0.14
CA PHE A 22 9.75 13.21 0.40
C PHE A 22 10.95 13.10 -0.52
N THR A 23 11.21 11.92 -1.11
CA THR A 23 12.28 11.75 -2.10
C THR A 23 12.04 12.55 -3.36
N ILE A 24 10.82 12.64 -3.87
CA ILE A 24 10.50 13.44 -5.04
C ILE A 24 10.80 14.91 -4.78
N TYR A 25 10.41 15.45 -3.64
CA TYR A 25 10.69 16.85 -3.28
C TYR A 25 12.15 17.10 -2.93
N ALA A 26 12.87 16.11 -2.39
CA ALA A 26 14.30 16.23 -2.07
C ALA A 26 15.19 16.18 -3.32
N THR A 27 14.84 15.37 -4.31
CA THR A 27 15.65 15.20 -5.53
C THR A 27 15.14 16.04 -6.71
N GLY A 28 13.88 16.51 -6.64
CA GLY A 28 13.25 17.31 -7.70
C GLY A 28 13.70 18.76 -7.65
N LYS A 29 14.04 19.31 -8.83
CA LYS A 29 14.24 20.75 -9.03
C LYS A 29 12.92 21.49 -8.74
N ASP A 30 13.01 22.79 -8.49
CA ASP A 30 11.89 23.67 -8.05
C ASP A 30 10.62 23.69 -8.91
N SER A 31 10.61 23.00 -10.04
CA SER A 31 9.50 22.94 -11.02
C SER A 31 8.53 21.75 -10.84
N ILE A 32 8.67 20.91 -9.79
CA ILE A 32 7.76 19.77 -9.61
C ILE A 32 6.45 20.25 -9.00
N GLN A 33 5.37 20.10 -9.76
CA GLN A 33 4.03 20.47 -9.32
C GLN A 33 3.50 19.46 -8.28
N PHE A 34 2.79 19.96 -7.29
CA PHE A 34 2.14 19.15 -6.25
C PHE A 34 1.30 18.01 -6.84
N GLY A 35 0.52 18.31 -7.89
CA GLY A 35 -0.32 17.33 -8.58
C GLY A 35 0.47 16.16 -9.19
N GLU A 36 1.66 16.42 -9.73
CA GLU A 36 2.54 15.38 -10.28
C GLU A 36 3.02 14.39 -9.19
N VAL A 37 3.36 14.90 -8.01
CA VAL A 37 3.79 14.06 -6.87
C VAL A 37 2.66 13.16 -6.41
N VAL A 38 1.45 13.72 -6.25
CA VAL A 38 0.26 12.97 -5.84
C VAL A 38 -0.09 11.90 -6.87
N LEU A 39 -0.10 12.25 -8.17
CA LEU A 39 -0.39 11.30 -9.23
C LEU A 39 0.64 10.18 -9.31
N THR A 40 1.92 10.51 -9.26
CA THR A 40 3.01 9.51 -9.33
C THR A 40 2.95 8.54 -8.15
N THR A 41 2.81 9.07 -6.93
CA THR A 41 2.74 8.26 -5.72
C THR A 41 1.45 7.43 -5.68
N GLY A 42 0.31 8.04 -6.03
CA GLY A 42 -0.99 7.37 -6.02
C GLY A 42 -1.10 6.29 -7.10
N THR A 43 -0.69 6.56 -8.34
CA THR A 43 -0.70 5.57 -9.42
C THR A 43 0.27 4.43 -9.16
N GLY A 44 1.47 4.71 -8.63
CA GLY A 44 2.42 3.68 -8.21
C GLY A 44 1.83 2.76 -7.14
N ALA A 45 1.19 3.32 -6.13
CA ALA A 45 0.51 2.54 -5.10
C ALA A 45 -0.66 1.72 -5.66
N ALA A 46 -1.48 2.29 -6.56
CA ALA A 46 -2.60 1.58 -7.19
C ALA A 46 -2.13 0.36 -7.99
N VAL A 47 -1.10 0.53 -8.82
CA VAL A 47 -0.47 -0.59 -9.55
C VAL A 47 0.08 -1.63 -8.57
N GLY A 48 0.77 -1.20 -7.52
CA GLY A 48 1.27 -2.09 -6.46
C GLY A 48 0.15 -2.88 -5.79
N VAL A 49 -0.95 -2.23 -5.42
CA VAL A 49 -2.13 -2.90 -4.83
C VAL A 49 -2.66 -3.98 -5.76
N LEU A 50 -2.86 -3.69 -7.05
CA LEU A 50 -3.37 -4.66 -8.00
C LEU A 50 -2.43 -5.85 -8.16
N LEU A 51 -1.13 -5.60 -8.37
CA LEU A 51 -0.13 -6.65 -8.54
C LEU A 51 -0.06 -7.58 -7.31
N PHE A 52 0.04 -7.02 -6.11
CA PHE A 52 0.20 -7.80 -4.89
C PHE A 52 -1.10 -8.40 -4.37
N TYR A 53 -2.25 -7.79 -4.62
CA TYR A 53 -3.54 -8.35 -4.24
C TYR A 53 -3.89 -9.56 -5.10
N TYR A 54 -3.81 -9.44 -6.44
CA TYR A 54 -4.11 -10.55 -7.35
C TYR A 54 -2.99 -11.60 -7.34
N GLY A 55 -1.73 -11.17 -7.37
CA GLY A 55 -0.58 -12.06 -7.24
C GLY A 55 -0.58 -12.83 -5.91
N GLY A 56 -0.89 -12.14 -4.80
CA GLY A 56 -1.04 -12.76 -3.48
C GLY A 56 -2.17 -13.78 -3.43
N THR A 57 -3.30 -13.48 -4.04
CA THR A 57 -4.43 -14.44 -4.12
C THR A 57 -4.03 -15.70 -4.87
N TYR A 58 -3.28 -15.55 -5.96
CA TYR A 58 -2.76 -16.67 -6.74
C TYR A 58 -1.73 -17.48 -5.96
N LEU A 59 -0.77 -16.83 -5.32
CA LEU A 59 0.24 -17.47 -4.46
C LEU A 59 -0.39 -18.22 -3.27
N PHE A 60 -1.41 -17.65 -2.64
CA PHE A 60 -2.10 -18.32 -1.54
C PHE A 60 -2.92 -19.53 -2.00
N LYS A 61 -3.49 -19.51 -3.19
CA LYS A 61 -4.12 -20.69 -3.80
C LYS A 61 -3.08 -21.77 -4.08
N TRP A 62 -1.95 -21.39 -4.67
CA TRP A 62 -0.87 -22.32 -5.02
C TRP A 62 -0.23 -22.95 -3.78
N THR A 63 0.12 -22.14 -2.78
CA THR A 63 0.71 -22.64 -1.53
C THR A 63 -0.28 -23.45 -0.68
N SER A 64 -1.59 -23.25 -0.83
CA SER A 64 -2.59 -24.08 -0.14
C SER A 64 -2.64 -25.50 -0.67
N HIS A 65 -2.29 -25.71 -1.94
CA HIS A 65 -2.18 -27.03 -2.57
C HIS A 65 -1.00 -27.85 -2.02
N PHE A 66 0.09 -27.17 -1.64
CA PHE A 66 1.31 -27.81 -1.09
C PHE A 66 1.32 -27.94 0.43
N LYS A 67 0.39 -27.32 1.13
CA LYS A 67 0.29 -27.47 2.59
C LYS A 67 -0.41 -28.77 2.96
N SER A 68 0.40 -29.86 3.01
CA SER A 68 0.11 -31.04 3.78
C SER A 68 -0.35 -30.65 5.20
N LYS A 69 -1.27 -31.46 5.75
CA LYS A 69 -2.01 -31.28 7.04
C LYS A 69 -1.15 -31.10 8.30
N LYS A 70 -0.13 -30.25 8.29
CA LYS A 70 0.58 -29.90 9.52
C LYS A 70 -0.27 -28.95 10.35
N LYS A 71 -0.58 -29.34 11.58
CA LYS A 71 -1.32 -28.60 12.61
C LYS A 71 -0.91 -27.14 12.61
N LYS A 72 -1.89 -26.24 12.41
CA LYS A 72 -1.69 -24.78 12.38
C LYS A 72 -1.08 -24.33 13.70
N PRO A 73 0.09 -23.68 13.73
CA PRO A 73 0.63 -23.16 14.96
C PRO A 73 -0.29 -22.10 15.54
N VAL A 74 -0.48 -22.21 16.83
CA VAL A 74 -1.25 -21.32 17.70
C VAL A 74 -0.90 -19.84 17.45
N PHE A 75 -1.88 -18.99 17.49
CA PHE A 75 -1.89 -17.54 17.29
C PHE A 75 -0.61 -16.81 17.75
N THR A 76 0.20 -16.35 16.83
CA THR A 76 1.30 -15.41 17.09
C THR A 76 0.74 -14.03 17.47
N LYS A 77 1.45 -13.27 18.35
CA LYS A 77 1.05 -11.91 18.80
C LYS A 77 0.69 -10.96 17.63
N GLY A 78 1.41 -11.06 16.49
CA GLY A 78 1.11 -10.28 15.29
C GLY A 78 -0.23 -10.65 14.63
N ARG A 79 -0.59 -11.94 14.59
CA ARG A 79 -1.90 -12.37 14.05
C ARG A 79 -3.07 -11.88 14.91
N ARG A 80 -2.90 -11.84 16.23
CA ARG A 80 -3.92 -11.30 17.14
C ARG A 80 -4.20 -9.82 16.87
N ARG A 81 -3.16 -9.02 16.64
CA ARG A 81 -3.32 -7.58 16.30
C ARG A 81 -4.10 -7.39 15.00
N ILE A 82 -3.78 -8.15 13.96
CA ILE A 82 -4.47 -8.05 12.66
C ILE A 82 -5.93 -8.49 12.77
N VAL A 83 -6.21 -9.59 13.50
CA VAL A 83 -7.58 -10.06 13.75
C VAL A 83 -8.35 -9.06 14.61
N PHE A 84 -7.72 -8.45 15.61
CA PHE A 84 -8.31 -7.42 16.45
C PHE A 84 -8.69 -6.17 15.63
N ILE A 85 -7.79 -5.71 14.76
CA ILE A 85 -8.05 -4.58 13.86
C ILE A 85 -9.20 -4.91 12.90
N LYS A 86 -9.19 -6.11 12.31
CA LYS A 86 -10.28 -6.60 11.44
C LYS A 86 -11.63 -6.60 12.15
N ASN A 87 -11.69 -7.09 13.39
CA ASN A 87 -12.96 -7.26 14.11
C ASN A 87 -13.47 -5.93 14.70
N LYS A 88 -12.58 -5.03 15.13
CA LYS A 88 -12.95 -3.77 15.79
C LYS A 88 -13.13 -2.61 14.80
N PHE A 89 -12.28 -2.51 13.79
CA PHE A 89 -12.24 -1.39 12.85
C PHE A 89 -12.59 -1.79 11.41
N GLY A 90 -12.72 -3.10 11.12
CA GLY A 90 -13.03 -3.60 9.79
C GLY A 90 -12.01 -3.19 8.73
N LEU A 91 -12.49 -3.01 7.50
CA LEU A 91 -11.66 -2.62 6.36
C LEU A 91 -11.13 -1.19 6.48
N ILE A 92 -11.91 -0.28 7.07
CA ILE A 92 -11.54 1.14 7.20
C ILE A 92 -10.33 1.30 8.12
N GLY A 93 -10.31 0.66 9.29
CA GLY A 93 -9.17 0.69 10.19
C GLY A 93 -7.91 0.04 9.59
N PHE A 94 -8.10 -0.97 8.75
CA PHE A 94 -6.99 -1.59 8.02
C PHE A 94 -6.39 -0.64 6.99
N ILE A 95 -7.22 0.12 6.26
CA ILE A 95 -6.81 1.17 5.33
C ILE A 95 -6.07 2.31 6.06
N ALA A 96 -6.55 2.72 7.23
CA ALA A 96 -5.88 3.78 8.01
C ALA A 96 -4.43 3.42 8.38
N ILE A 97 -4.15 2.16 8.68
CA ILE A 97 -2.82 1.68 9.05
C ILE A 97 -1.98 1.28 7.80
N SER A 98 -2.62 1.15 6.64
CA SER A 98 -1.98 0.65 5.41
C SER A 98 -0.78 1.48 4.96
N ALA A 99 -0.82 2.79 5.13
CA ALA A 99 0.27 3.69 4.77
C ALA A 99 1.56 3.40 5.55
N ILE A 100 1.43 2.98 6.82
CA ILE A 100 2.57 2.70 7.70
C ILE A 100 3.22 1.36 7.33
N ILE A 101 2.40 0.39 6.90
CA ILE A 101 2.85 -1.00 6.71
C ILE A 101 3.62 -1.19 5.40
N SER A 102 3.34 -0.54 4.35
CA SER A 102 3.80 -0.68 2.97
C SER A 102 2.77 -1.34 2.04
N VAL A 103 2.78 -0.93 0.78
CA VAL A 103 1.81 -1.38 -0.23
C VAL A 103 1.80 -2.90 -0.43
N PRO A 104 2.97 -3.60 -0.61
CA PRO A 104 2.98 -5.03 -0.83
C PRO A 104 2.39 -5.83 0.33
N ILE A 105 2.83 -5.50 1.56
CA ILE A 105 2.39 -6.23 2.75
C ILE A 105 0.91 -6.01 3.01
N THR A 106 0.43 -4.78 2.88
CA THR A 106 -0.99 -4.44 3.05
C THR A 106 -1.85 -5.18 2.04
N SER A 107 -1.44 -5.20 0.76
CA SER A 107 -2.19 -5.87 -0.31
C SER A 107 -2.25 -7.38 -0.14
N LEU A 108 -1.14 -8.00 0.28
CA LEU A 108 -1.09 -9.43 0.61
C LEU A 108 -1.96 -9.79 1.81
N LEU A 109 -1.93 -8.96 2.86
CA LEU A 109 -2.77 -9.16 4.04
C LEU A 109 -4.26 -8.99 3.69
N ALA A 110 -4.59 -7.98 2.88
CA ALA A 110 -5.95 -7.76 2.40
C ALA A 110 -6.44 -8.94 1.55
N ALA A 111 -5.62 -9.45 0.65
CA ALA A 111 -5.93 -10.63 -0.15
C ALA A 111 -6.21 -11.86 0.71
N LYS A 112 -5.57 -11.98 1.87
CA LYS A 112 -5.75 -13.08 2.81
C LYS A 112 -6.98 -12.95 3.69
N PHE A 113 -7.18 -11.75 4.28
CA PHE A 113 -8.18 -11.54 5.34
C PHE A 113 -9.50 -11.00 4.83
N PHE A 114 -9.50 -10.27 3.70
CA PHE A 114 -10.67 -9.60 3.12
C PHE A 114 -11.06 -10.16 1.74
N LYS A 115 -10.57 -11.35 1.39
CA LYS A 115 -10.87 -12.02 0.11
C LYS A 115 -12.36 -12.15 -0.17
N HIS A 116 -13.20 -12.20 0.86
CA HIS A 116 -14.63 -12.37 0.74
C HIS A 116 -15.33 -11.12 0.17
N ASN A 117 -14.73 -9.94 0.33
CA ASN A 117 -15.30 -8.71 -0.21
C ASN A 117 -14.66 -8.38 -1.57
N ARG A 118 -15.47 -8.39 -2.62
CA ARG A 118 -15.07 -8.12 -4.01
C ARG A 118 -14.48 -6.72 -4.21
N TYR A 119 -14.89 -5.76 -3.41
CA TYR A 119 -14.48 -4.35 -3.50
C TYR A 119 -13.23 -4.02 -2.70
N THR A 120 -12.62 -4.98 -2.01
CA THR A 120 -11.43 -4.76 -1.19
C THR A 120 -10.29 -4.05 -1.94
N PRO A 121 -9.90 -4.45 -3.18
CA PRO A 121 -8.82 -3.75 -3.88
C PRO A 121 -9.17 -2.30 -4.22
N LEU A 122 -10.43 -2.01 -4.54
CA LEU A 122 -10.90 -0.63 -4.79
C LEU A 122 -10.78 0.23 -3.53
N TRP A 123 -11.23 -0.27 -2.39
CA TRP A 123 -11.12 0.43 -1.11
C TRP A 123 -9.66 0.70 -0.72
N LEU A 124 -8.75 -0.24 -1.00
CA LEU A 124 -7.31 -0.04 -0.78
C LEU A 124 -6.75 1.05 -1.68
N ILE A 125 -7.09 1.04 -2.97
CA ILE A 125 -6.64 2.07 -3.92
C ILE A 125 -7.11 3.44 -3.45
N CYS A 126 -8.40 3.60 -3.11
CA CYS A 126 -8.94 4.85 -2.57
C CYS A 126 -8.19 5.29 -1.31
N GLY A 127 -7.92 4.36 -0.40
CA GLY A 127 -7.16 4.63 0.83
C GLY A 127 -5.74 5.12 0.54
N PHE A 128 -5.03 4.49 -0.36
CA PHE A 128 -3.68 4.93 -0.76
C PHE A 128 -3.69 6.25 -1.52
N MET A 129 -4.73 6.55 -2.31
CA MET A 129 -4.89 7.87 -2.94
C MET A 129 -5.07 8.98 -1.89
N ILE A 130 -5.91 8.76 -0.87
CA ILE A 130 -6.08 9.71 0.25
C ILE A 130 -4.76 9.90 1.00
N TRP A 131 -4.05 8.82 1.32
CA TRP A 131 -2.74 8.88 1.95
C TRP A 131 -1.69 9.57 1.09
N SER A 132 -1.73 9.39 -0.23
CA SER A 132 -0.86 10.11 -1.18
C SER A 132 -1.06 11.62 -1.07
N LEU A 133 -2.31 12.09 -1.00
CA LEU A 133 -2.63 13.51 -0.80
C LEU A 133 -2.07 14.03 0.53
N ILE A 134 -2.30 13.30 1.63
CA ILE A 134 -1.84 13.70 2.96
C ILE A 134 -0.31 13.78 3.03
N LEU A 135 0.39 12.74 2.56
CA LEU A 135 1.85 12.68 2.59
C LEU A 135 2.50 13.69 1.65
N SER A 136 1.92 13.91 0.46
CA SER A 136 2.42 14.92 -0.47
C SER A 136 2.23 16.34 0.09
N SER A 137 1.11 16.60 0.76
CA SER A 137 0.90 17.88 1.46
C SER A 137 1.91 18.08 2.59
N ALA A 138 2.14 17.07 3.41
CA ALA A 138 3.13 17.13 4.48
C ALA A 138 4.54 17.35 3.93
N ALA A 139 4.93 16.64 2.88
CA ALA A 139 6.23 16.78 2.23
C ALA A 139 6.41 18.18 1.58
N TYR A 140 5.33 18.73 1.00
CA TYR A 140 5.32 20.08 0.45
C TYR A 140 5.56 21.13 1.55
N TYR A 141 4.87 21.02 2.68
CA TYR A 141 5.08 21.95 3.81
C TYR A 141 6.50 21.86 4.37
N ILE A 142 7.07 20.67 4.51
CA ILE A 142 8.43 20.48 5.03
C ILE A 142 9.48 21.09 4.08
N LYS A 143 9.26 21.04 2.76
CA LYS A 143 10.18 21.68 1.78
C LYS A 143 10.21 23.21 1.95
N TRP A 144 9.11 23.83 2.38
CA TRP A 144 8.99 25.28 2.50
C TRP A 144 9.47 25.83 3.85
N PHE A 145 9.69 24.98 4.85
CA PHE A 145 10.29 25.33 6.12
C PHE A 145 11.80 25.05 6.14
#